data_dcfb0771b6d47e9eb45e0de724b63f75
#
_entry.id   dcfb0771b6d47e9eb45e0de724b63f75
#
_cell.length_a   1.000
_cell.length_b   1.000
_cell.length_c   1.000
_cell.angle_alpha   90.00
_cell.angle_beta   90.00
_cell.angle_gamma   90.00
#
_symmetry.space_group_name_H-M   'P 1'
#
loop_
_entity.id
_entity.type
_entity.pdbx_description
1 polymer ?
#
loop_
_entity_poly.entity_id
_entity_poly.type
_entity_poly.pdbx_seq_one_letter_code
_entity_poly.pdbx_strand_id
1 'polypeptide(L)'
;MIASDVVLGEDVVIHQPLLVNLYGCRIGDATRIGAFVEIQRGAVVGRACKISSHTFICDGVTLEDGVFVGHGVMFTNDLFPRALAPNGRLQTDADWELVHTRVAAGASIGSNVTIVAGVTIGRGALIGAGAVVTHDVPPFAIVAGVPARILGDVRGDAGEAHPAPGSIS
;
A
#
# COMPACT_ATOMS: atom_id res chain seq x y z
N MET A 1 18.88 2.45 -1.04
CA MET A 1 19.71 1.55 -0.20
C MET A 1 18.90 0.32 0.20
N ILE A 2 19.53 -0.84 0.27
CA ILE A 2 18.94 -2.04 0.89
C ILE A 2 19.79 -2.33 2.13
N ALA A 3 19.20 -2.20 3.32
CA ALA A 3 19.90 -2.41 4.58
C ALA A 3 20.11 -3.92 4.85
N SER A 4 21.08 -4.25 5.67
CA SER A 4 21.45 -5.64 5.97
C SER A 4 20.41 -6.39 6.83
N ASP A 5 19.48 -5.67 7.44
CA ASP A 5 18.38 -6.21 8.25
C ASP A 5 17.10 -6.51 7.45
N VAL A 6 17.12 -6.32 6.12
CA VAL A 6 16.03 -6.69 5.21
C VAL A 6 16.03 -8.19 4.97
N VAL A 7 14.86 -8.82 5.13
CA VAL A 7 14.67 -10.24 4.84
C VAL A 7 13.99 -10.38 3.49
N LEU A 8 14.70 -10.91 2.51
CA LEU A 8 14.18 -11.20 1.16
C LEU A 8 13.90 -12.70 1.01
N GLY A 9 12.74 -13.03 0.47
CA GLY A 9 12.40 -14.37 0.02
C GLY A 9 13.12 -14.78 -1.28
N GLU A 10 12.81 -15.96 -1.77
CA GLU A 10 13.35 -16.47 -3.02
C GLU A 10 12.77 -15.72 -4.23
N ASP A 11 13.56 -15.56 -5.28
CA ASP A 11 13.18 -14.92 -6.56
C ASP A 11 12.60 -13.50 -6.46
N VAL A 12 12.92 -12.77 -5.39
CA VAL A 12 12.55 -11.35 -5.27
C VAL A 12 13.33 -10.54 -6.30
N VAL A 13 12.62 -9.73 -7.10
CA VAL A 13 13.22 -8.85 -8.11
C VAL A 13 13.06 -7.39 -7.70
N ILE A 14 14.18 -6.70 -7.48
CA ILE A 14 14.23 -5.25 -7.28
C ILE A 14 14.83 -4.64 -8.54
N HIS A 15 13.99 -3.99 -9.36
CA HIS A 15 14.38 -3.55 -10.71
C HIS A 15 15.50 -2.49 -10.70
N GLN A 16 15.56 -1.66 -9.66
CA GLN A 16 16.58 -0.61 -9.51
C GLN A 16 17.07 -0.57 -8.07
N PRO A 17 17.94 -1.52 -7.64
CA PRO A 17 18.33 -1.67 -6.24
C PRO A 17 19.06 -0.45 -5.65
N LEU A 18 19.67 0.38 -6.48
CA LEU A 18 20.30 1.62 -6.04
C LEU A 18 19.29 2.77 -5.81
N LEU A 19 18.08 2.64 -6.32
CA LEU A 19 17.02 3.67 -6.26
C LEU A 19 15.87 3.29 -5.30
N VAL A 20 16.10 2.37 -4.39
CA VAL A 20 15.12 2.02 -3.34
C VAL A 20 15.68 2.29 -1.95
N ASN A 21 14.79 2.41 -0.96
CA ASN A 21 15.15 2.51 0.45
C ASN A 21 14.38 1.45 1.25
N LEU A 22 15.05 0.31 1.52
CA LEU A 22 14.47 -0.83 2.23
C LEU A 22 15.26 -1.07 3.51
N TYR A 23 14.60 -1.16 4.66
CA TYR A 23 15.23 -1.42 5.95
C TYR A 23 14.29 -2.09 6.95
N GLY A 24 14.77 -3.12 7.65
CA GLY A 24 14.07 -3.84 8.72
C GLY A 24 12.74 -4.48 8.31
N CYS A 25 12.47 -4.62 7.01
CA CYS A 25 11.24 -5.16 6.46
C CYS A 25 11.41 -6.62 6.01
N ARG A 26 10.27 -7.29 5.76
CA ARG A 26 10.21 -8.64 5.20
C ARG A 26 9.50 -8.63 3.87
N ILE A 27 10.06 -9.28 2.86
CA ILE A 27 9.52 -9.35 1.50
C ILE A 27 9.47 -10.81 1.08
N GLY A 28 8.28 -11.32 0.80
CA GLY A 28 8.04 -12.70 0.40
C GLY A 28 8.48 -13.02 -1.02
N ASP A 29 8.53 -14.32 -1.30
CA ASP A 29 9.05 -14.90 -2.53
C ASP A 29 8.38 -14.33 -3.79
N ALA A 30 9.10 -14.28 -4.89
CA ALA A 30 8.66 -13.86 -6.23
C ALA A 30 8.07 -12.44 -6.30
N THR A 31 8.23 -11.63 -5.26
CA THR A 31 7.74 -10.23 -5.22
C THR A 31 8.63 -9.33 -6.09
N ARG A 32 8.01 -8.37 -6.76
CA ARG A 32 8.67 -7.42 -7.64
C ARG A 32 8.54 -5.99 -7.12
N ILE A 33 9.65 -5.27 -7.05
CA ILE A 33 9.73 -3.91 -6.51
C ILE A 33 10.30 -2.97 -7.57
N GLY A 34 9.57 -1.88 -7.83
CA GLY A 34 9.97 -0.80 -8.73
C GLY A 34 10.99 0.16 -8.13
N ALA A 35 11.41 1.14 -8.91
CA ALA A 35 12.31 2.20 -8.47
C ALA A 35 11.63 3.19 -7.51
N PHE A 36 12.43 3.85 -6.68
CA PHE A 36 11.97 4.88 -5.73
C PHE A 36 10.93 4.39 -4.72
N VAL A 37 10.95 3.09 -4.42
CA VAL A 37 10.12 2.49 -3.37
C VAL A 37 10.85 2.60 -2.04
N GLU A 38 10.13 3.02 -1.00
CA GLU A 38 10.57 2.91 0.38
C GLU A 38 9.69 1.93 1.15
N ILE A 39 10.32 0.99 1.86
CA ILE A 39 9.65 0.05 2.77
C ILE A 39 10.38 0.08 4.10
N GLN A 40 9.66 0.49 5.14
CA GLN A 40 10.22 0.73 6.46
C GLN A 40 10.28 -0.55 7.31
N ARG A 41 11.03 -0.43 8.42
CA ARG A 41 11.11 -1.44 9.47
C ARG A 41 9.72 -1.85 9.93
N GLY A 42 9.52 -3.15 10.20
CA GLY A 42 8.25 -3.69 10.67
C GLY A 42 7.23 -3.96 9.56
N ALA A 43 7.39 -3.37 8.37
CA ALA A 43 6.50 -3.67 7.25
C ALA A 43 6.71 -5.09 6.73
N VAL A 44 5.61 -5.74 6.34
CA VAL A 44 5.59 -7.10 5.80
C VAL A 44 4.92 -7.10 4.42
N VAL A 45 5.62 -7.60 3.41
CA VAL A 45 5.10 -7.83 2.06
C VAL A 45 5.09 -9.33 1.80
N GLY A 46 3.93 -9.86 1.44
CA GLY A 46 3.71 -11.26 1.12
C GLY A 46 4.39 -11.71 -0.18
N ARG A 47 4.03 -12.89 -0.64
CA ARG A 47 4.59 -13.52 -1.83
C ARG A 47 3.91 -13.01 -3.10
N ALA A 48 4.62 -13.05 -4.22
CA ALA A 48 4.10 -12.70 -5.55
C ALA A 48 3.42 -11.32 -5.62
N CYS A 49 3.82 -10.38 -4.77
CA CYS A 49 3.33 -9.00 -4.80
C CYS A 49 4.01 -8.20 -5.90
N LYS A 50 3.35 -7.13 -6.32
CA LYS A 50 3.86 -6.19 -7.31
C LYS A 50 3.79 -4.77 -6.76
N ILE A 51 4.94 -4.20 -6.39
CA ILE A 51 5.03 -2.86 -5.82
C ILE A 51 5.61 -1.93 -6.88
N SER A 52 4.79 -1.03 -7.38
CA SER A 52 5.20 -0.09 -8.43
C SER A 52 6.00 1.08 -7.85
N SER A 53 6.66 1.84 -8.74
CA SER A 53 7.59 2.91 -8.35
C SER A 53 6.93 4.02 -7.51
N HIS A 54 7.77 4.73 -6.71
CA HIS A 54 7.38 5.86 -5.86
C HIS A 54 6.38 5.51 -4.75
N THR A 55 6.29 4.25 -4.36
CA THR A 55 5.41 3.78 -3.29
C THR A 55 6.12 3.87 -1.95
N PHE A 56 5.40 4.33 -0.93
CA PHE A 56 5.85 4.37 0.45
C PHE A 56 5.02 3.41 1.31
N ILE A 57 5.70 2.44 1.93
CA ILE A 57 5.11 1.45 2.85
C ILE A 57 5.77 1.62 4.21
N CYS A 58 5.03 2.25 5.13
CA CYS A 58 5.53 2.54 6.48
C CYS A 58 5.44 1.33 7.41
N ASP A 59 6.03 1.48 8.59
CA ASP A 59 5.90 0.53 9.70
C ASP A 59 4.43 0.23 10.02
N GLY A 60 4.12 -1.00 10.44
CA GLY A 60 2.78 -1.46 10.76
C GLY A 60 1.94 -1.89 9.55
N VAL A 61 2.44 -1.76 8.32
CA VAL A 61 1.74 -2.20 7.12
C VAL A 61 2.03 -3.66 6.81
N THR A 62 0.97 -4.45 6.59
CA THR A 62 1.05 -5.82 6.09
C THR A 62 0.31 -5.95 4.77
N LEU A 63 1.03 -6.32 3.73
CA LEU A 63 0.47 -6.76 2.45
C LEU A 63 0.52 -8.28 2.39
N GLU A 64 -0.62 -8.93 2.16
CA GLU A 64 -0.68 -10.38 1.95
C GLU A 64 -0.27 -10.77 0.54
N ASP A 65 -0.34 -12.07 0.22
CA ASP A 65 0.12 -12.62 -1.05
C ASP A 65 -0.66 -12.06 -2.25
N GLY A 66 0.05 -11.85 -3.36
CA GLY A 66 -0.54 -11.45 -4.64
C GLY A 66 -1.12 -10.03 -4.68
N VAL A 67 -0.77 -9.17 -3.74
CA VAL A 67 -1.23 -7.78 -3.73
C VAL A 67 -0.53 -6.98 -4.84
N PHE A 68 -1.33 -6.23 -5.59
CA PHE A 68 -0.83 -5.24 -6.53
C PHE A 68 -0.89 -3.83 -5.92
N VAL A 69 0.22 -3.11 -5.97
CA VAL A 69 0.34 -1.71 -5.53
C VAL A 69 0.80 -0.85 -6.70
N GLY A 70 -0.04 0.07 -7.12
CA GLY A 70 0.21 1.02 -8.21
C GLY A 70 1.31 2.03 -7.87
N HIS A 71 1.62 2.90 -8.83
CA HIS A 71 2.64 3.94 -8.65
C HIS A 71 2.21 5.00 -7.64
N GLY A 72 3.15 5.48 -6.82
CA GLY A 72 2.90 6.62 -5.93
C GLY A 72 1.88 6.34 -4.81
N VAL A 73 1.67 5.09 -4.42
CA VAL A 73 0.79 4.76 -3.30
C VAL A 73 1.46 5.12 -1.99
N MET A 74 0.71 5.78 -1.09
CA MET A 74 1.17 6.24 0.21
C MET A 74 0.37 5.57 1.32
N PHE A 75 1.04 4.87 2.23
CA PHE A 75 0.47 4.39 3.48
C PHE A 75 0.81 5.33 4.61
N THR A 76 -0.09 5.48 5.59
CA THR A 76 0.16 6.19 6.83
C THR A 76 0.00 5.24 8.02
N ASN A 77 0.63 5.56 9.15
CA ASN A 77 0.62 4.71 10.36
C ASN A 77 0.35 5.50 11.65
N ASP A 78 0.10 6.80 11.53
CA ASP A 78 -0.31 7.69 12.60
C ASP A 78 -1.59 8.43 12.20
N LEU A 79 -2.60 8.43 13.08
CA LEU A 79 -3.88 9.10 12.85
C LEU A 79 -3.84 10.58 13.19
N PHE A 80 -2.93 11.00 14.08
CA PHE A 80 -2.84 12.37 14.58
C PHE A 80 -1.39 12.87 14.62
N PRO A 81 -0.68 12.86 13.47
CA PRO A 81 0.75 13.16 13.42
C PRO A 81 1.04 14.57 13.95
N ARG A 82 2.06 14.69 14.78
CA ARG A 82 2.55 15.94 15.35
C ARG A 82 4.08 15.97 15.28
N ALA A 83 4.62 17.14 14.97
CA ALA A 83 6.08 17.33 15.03
C ALA A 83 6.57 17.49 16.47
N LEU A 84 5.74 18.08 17.35
CA LEU A 84 6.12 18.43 18.71
C LEU A 84 5.24 17.69 19.74
N ALA A 85 5.87 17.22 20.79
CA ALA A 85 5.20 16.78 22.01
C ALA A 85 4.66 17.98 22.80
N PRO A 86 3.74 17.78 23.78
CA PRO A 86 3.15 18.88 24.57
C PRO A 86 4.14 19.78 25.29
N ASN A 87 5.35 19.29 25.57
CA ASN A 87 6.44 20.05 26.20
C ASN A 87 7.32 20.84 25.23
N GLY A 88 6.97 20.87 23.93
CA GLY A 88 7.68 21.62 22.89
C GLY A 88 8.91 20.94 22.30
N ARG A 89 9.31 19.73 22.77
CA ARG A 89 10.38 18.95 22.12
C ARG A 89 9.87 18.24 20.86
N LEU A 90 10.76 17.88 19.96
CA LEU A 90 10.42 17.00 18.83
C LEU A 90 9.88 15.66 19.36
N GLN A 91 8.83 15.15 18.73
CA GLN A 91 8.35 13.79 19.02
C GLN A 91 9.38 12.74 18.63
N THR A 92 9.33 11.64 19.35
CA THR A 92 10.08 10.40 19.12
C THR A 92 9.11 9.23 19.00
N ASP A 93 9.60 8.05 18.67
CA ASP A 93 8.78 6.82 18.55
C ASP A 93 7.96 6.51 19.82
N ALA A 94 8.35 7.04 20.97
CA ALA A 94 7.63 6.84 22.24
C ALA A 94 6.43 7.79 22.44
N ASP A 95 6.22 8.74 21.55
CA ASP A 95 5.21 9.81 21.73
C ASP A 95 3.94 9.60 20.91
N TRP A 96 3.89 8.56 20.09
CA TRP A 96 2.73 8.23 19.26
C TRP A 96 2.48 6.72 19.23
N GLU A 97 1.31 6.32 18.82
CA GLU A 97 0.90 4.93 18.76
C GLU A 97 0.87 4.44 17.30
N LEU A 98 1.59 3.34 17.05
CA LEU A 98 1.61 2.70 15.75
C LEU A 98 0.25 2.07 15.44
N VAL A 99 -0.38 2.49 14.35
CA VAL A 99 -1.67 1.95 13.91
C VAL A 99 -1.45 1.03 12.70
N HIS A 100 -1.81 -0.24 12.86
CA HIS A 100 -1.57 -1.27 11.84
C HIS A 100 -2.58 -1.20 10.69
N THR A 101 -2.07 -1.32 9.46
CA THR A 101 -2.87 -1.40 8.23
C THR A 101 -2.66 -2.75 7.57
N ARG A 102 -3.74 -3.39 7.09
CA ARG A 102 -3.70 -4.69 6.44
C ARG A 102 -4.32 -4.65 5.05
N VAL A 103 -3.61 -5.18 4.08
CA VAL A 103 -4.11 -5.41 2.72
C VAL A 103 -4.19 -6.91 2.48
N ALA A 104 -5.39 -7.44 2.36
CA ALA A 104 -5.62 -8.88 2.20
C ALA A 104 -5.28 -9.37 0.78
N ALA A 105 -5.07 -10.68 0.68
CA ALA A 105 -4.56 -11.34 -0.52
C ALA A 105 -5.32 -10.97 -1.80
N GLY A 106 -4.55 -10.74 -2.87
CA GLY A 106 -5.07 -10.46 -4.21
C GLY A 106 -5.73 -9.09 -4.38
N ALA A 107 -5.70 -8.22 -3.39
CA ALA A 107 -6.21 -6.86 -3.56
C ALA A 107 -5.34 -6.05 -4.54
N SER A 108 -5.97 -5.12 -5.24
CA SER A 108 -5.30 -4.23 -6.19
C SER A 108 -5.52 -2.76 -5.82
N ILE A 109 -4.43 -2.02 -5.66
CA ILE A 109 -4.42 -0.61 -5.28
C ILE A 109 -3.94 0.20 -6.48
N GLY A 110 -4.79 1.09 -6.99
CA GLY A 110 -4.48 1.98 -8.11
C GLY A 110 -3.40 3.01 -7.80
N SER A 111 -2.87 3.64 -8.82
CA SER A 111 -1.81 4.66 -8.66
C SER A 111 -2.30 5.88 -7.88
N ASN A 112 -1.37 6.51 -7.12
CA ASN A 112 -1.61 7.71 -6.33
C ASN A 112 -2.73 7.57 -5.28
N VAL A 113 -2.96 6.36 -4.78
CA VAL A 113 -3.89 6.11 -3.67
C VAL A 113 -3.21 6.43 -2.35
N THR A 114 -3.95 7.05 -1.44
CA THR A 114 -3.55 7.20 -0.04
C THR A 114 -4.37 6.27 0.84
N ILE A 115 -3.70 5.46 1.68
CA ILE A 115 -4.34 4.58 2.65
C ILE A 115 -4.10 5.16 4.05
N VAL A 116 -5.20 5.53 4.72
CA VAL A 116 -5.14 6.04 6.09
C VAL A 116 -4.85 4.90 7.06
N ALA A 117 -4.10 5.20 8.13
CA ALA A 117 -3.74 4.25 9.17
C ALA A 117 -4.96 3.51 9.73
N GLY A 118 -4.80 2.23 10.05
CA GLY A 118 -5.84 1.40 10.66
C GLY A 118 -6.82 0.74 9.69
N VAL A 119 -6.72 1.04 8.41
CA VAL A 119 -7.64 0.48 7.40
C VAL A 119 -7.31 -0.98 7.09
N THR A 120 -8.34 -1.82 6.98
CA THR A 120 -8.26 -3.15 6.40
C THR A 120 -8.84 -3.14 4.98
N ILE A 121 -8.02 -3.50 3.99
CA ILE A 121 -8.48 -3.72 2.61
C ILE A 121 -8.76 -5.21 2.43
N GLY A 122 -10.00 -5.55 2.10
CA GLY A 122 -10.48 -6.92 1.95
C GLY A 122 -9.87 -7.64 0.75
N ARG A 123 -9.89 -8.98 0.82
CA ARG A 123 -9.37 -9.86 -0.22
C ARG A 123 -9.96 -9.52 -1.59
N GLY A 124 -9.11 -9.44 -2.61
CA GLY A 124 -9.53 -9.20 -3.99
C GLY A 124 -10.22 -7.87 -4.24
N ALA A 125 -10.19 -6.92 -3.29
CA ALA A 125 -10.74 -5.59 -3.49
C ALA A 125 -9.95 -4.80 -4.53
N LEU A 126 -10.62 -3.87 -5.20
CA LEU A 126 -10.04 -2.97 -6.19
C LEU A 126 -10.19 -1.52 -5.75
N ILE A 127 -9.06 -0.85 -5.54
CA ILE A 127 -9.01 0.56 -5.17
C ILE A 127 -8.69 1.39 -6.41
N GLY A 128 -9.60 2.25 -6.82
CA GLY A 128 -9.42 3.13 -7.98
C GLY A 128 -8.26 4.13 -7.78
N ALA A 129 -7.58 4.46 -8.87
CA ALA A 129 -6.47 5.42 -8.83
C ALA A 129 -6.89 6.77 -8.24
N GLY A 130 -5.99 7.40 -7.48
CA GLY A 130 -6.22 8.69 -6.82
C GLY A 130 -7.19 8.67 -5.64
N ALA A 131 -7.64 7.51 -5.19
CA ALA A 131 -8.56 7.41 -4.06
C ALA A 131 -7.85 7.72 -2.72
N VAL A 132 -8.62 8.21 -1.74
CA VAL A 132 -8.20 8.30 -0.34
C VAL A 132 -9.06 7.35 0.48
N VAL A 133 -8.47 6.23 0.91
CA VAL A 133 -9.15 5.19 1.67
C VAL A 133 -9.09 5.51 3.16
N THR A 134 -10.23 5.87 3.73
CA THR A 134 -10.37 6.31 5.13
C THR A 134 -11.11 5.31 6.01
N HIS A 135 -11.64 4.24 5.45
CA HIS A 135 -12.40 3.19 6.14
C HIS A 135 -12.08 1.83 5.53
N ASP A 136 -12.40 0.79 6.28
CA ASP A 136 -12.25 -0.59 5.80
C ASP A 136 -12.98 -0.82 4.48
N VAL A 137 -12.33 -1.60 3.61
CA VAL A 137 -12.87 -1.98 2.30
C VAL A 137 -13.30 -3.44 2.34
N PRO A 138 -14.57 -3.76 2.06
CA PRO A 138 -15.03 -5.14 2.03
C PRO A 138 -14.29 -5.99 0.99
N PRO A 139 -14.20 -7.33 1.19
CA PRO A 139 -13.67 -8.22 0.17
C PRO A 139 -14.40 -8.05 -1.18
N PHE A 140 -13.62 -8.04 -2.25
CA PHE A 140 -14.07 -7.90 -3.65
C PHE A 140 -14.77 -6.58 -4.00
N ALA A 141 -14.87 -5.62 -3.06
CA ALA A 141 -15.45 -4.33 -3.37
C ALA A 141 -14.56 -3.51 -4.32
N ILE A 142 -15.21 -2.78 -5.22
CA ILE A 142 -14.59 -1.71 -6.02
C ILE A 142 -14.85 -0.40 -5.29
N VAL A 143 -13.78 0.33 -4.93
CA VAL A 143 -13.89 1.63 -4.27
C VAL A 143 -13.06 2.68 -5.00
N ALA A 144 -13.56 3.92 -5.05
CA ALA A 144 -12.81 5.06 -5.61
C ALA A 144 -13.26 6.39 -4.98
N GLY A 145 -12.52 7.46 -5.27
CA GLY A 145 -12.84 8.82 -4.87
C GLY A 145 -12.16 9.30 -3.58
N VAL A 146 -12.44 10.54 -3.19
CA VAL A 146 -11.88 11.25 -2.02
C VAL A 146 -13.05 11.85 -1.22
N PRO A 147 -13.40 11.27 -0.07
CA PRO A 147 -12.98 9.97 0.43
C PRO A 147 -13.53 8.80 -0.42
N ALA A 148 -12.85 7.65 -0.41
CA ALA A 148 -13.24 6.48 -1.20
C ALA A 148 -14.64 5.98 -0.81
N ARG A 149 -15.44 5.60 -1.82
CA ARG A 149 -16.78 5.02 -1.66
C ARG A 149 -16.91 3.75 -2.49
N ILE A 150 -17.73 2.83 -2.04
CA ILE A 150 -18.02 1.59 -2.78
C ILE A 150 -18.78 1.96 -4.06
N LEU A 151 -18.28 1.49 -5.20
CA LEU A 151 -18.87 1.67 -6.53
C LEU A 151 -19.47 0.38 -7.09
N GLY A 152 -18.96 -0.78 -6.65
CA GLY A 152 -19.38 -2.08 -7.17
C GLY A 152 -18.64 -3.25 -6.52
N ASP A 153 -18.69 -4.39 -7.19
CA ASP A 153 -18.03 -5.64 -6.77
C ASP A 153 -17.34 -6.27 -7.99
N VAL A 154 -16.06 -6.63 -7.87
CA VAL A 154 -15.26 -7.19 -8.97
C VAL A 154 -15.83 -8.49 -9.54
N ARG A 155 -16.69 -9.20 -8.81
CA ARG A 155 -17.32 -10.45 -9.21
C ARG A 155 -18.59 -10.23 -10.04
N GLY A 156 -19.25 -9.06 -9.90
CA GLY A 156 -20.47 -8.70 -10.64
C GLY A 156 -20.18 -8.03 -11.97
N ASP A 157 -19.08 -7.28 -12.06
CA ASP A 157 -18.71 -6.51 -13.25
C ASP A 157 -17.93 -7.32 -14.30
N ALA A 158 -17.68 -8.62 -14.07
CA ALA A 158 -16.96 -9.49 -15.01
C ALA A 158 -17.70 -9.77 -16.32
N GLY A 159 -18.91 -9.25 -16.52
CA GLY A 159 -19.74 -9.46 -17.71
C GLY A 159 -19.93 -8.23 -18.61
N GLU A 160 -19.63 -7.02 -18.14
CA GLU A 160 -19.70 -5.83 -18.98
C GLU A 160 -18.30 -5.25 -19.19
N ALA A 161 -17.77 -5.46 -20.38
CA ALA A 161 -16.55 -4.78 -20.80
C ALA A 161 -16.71 -3.27 -20.54
N HIS A 162 -15.88 -2.71 -19.70
CA HIS A 162 -15.84 -1.26 -19.49
C HIS A 162 -15.78 -0.59 -20.85
N PRO A 163 -16.73 0.28 -21.21
CA PRO A 163 -16.65 1.00 -22.47
C PRO A 163 -15.31 1.75 -22.47
N ALA A 164 -14.56 1.61 -23.55
CA ALA A 164 -13.32 2.36 -23.73
C ALA A 164 -13.60 3.85 -23.42
N PRO A 165 -12.69 4.56 -22.74
CA PRO A 165 -12.89 5.98 -22.44
C PRO A 165 -13.20 6.69 -23.75
N GLY A 166 -14.38 7.31 -23.80
CA GLY A 166 -14.88 7.97 -24.99
C GLY A 166 -13.85 8.97 -25.48
N SER A 167 -13.60 8.96 -26.78
CA SER A 167 -12.85 9.99 -27.48
C SER A 167 -13.47 11.35 -27.13
N ILE A 168 -12.71 12.17 -26.41
CA ILE A 168 -13.05 13.58 -26.21
C ILE A 168 -12.96 14.23 -27.57
N SER A 169 -14.10 14.55 -28.17
CA SER A 169 -14.20 15.40 -29.35
C SER A 169 -14.14 16.86 -28.94
#